data_e8d520fa796514fbdd504a5092ea0c9e
#
_entry.id   e8d520fa796514fbdd504a5092ea0c9e
#
_cell.length_a   1.000
_cell.length_b   1.000
_cell.length_c   1.000
_cell.angle_alpha   90.00
_cell.angle_beta   90.00
_cell.angle_gamma   90.00
#
_symmetry.space_group_name_H-M   'P 1'
#
loop_
_entity.id
_entity.type
_entity.pdbx_description
1 polymer ?
#
loop_
_entity_poly.entity_id
_entity_poly.type
_entity_poly.pdbx_seq_one_letter_code
_entity_poly.pdbx_strand_id
1 'polypeptide(L)'
;MRRQEISDAVSPLGWRLVLGAVYTEVLTPDLAAAVAVATVVAEVAGPQAQGHLNLDRVVMRLRSADGVTAHDIALARRISAALAERGAATAPGDVSVQAIEVAIDAIDIPAVRPFWKAVTGYVDEAGPSDLSGGLVDPAGRGPALWFQQMDVPRPQRNRIHLDVDVPHDQAAARIEAALAAGGVLLSERAAPAFWVLADAEGNEVCVCTWQGRD
;
A
#
# COMPACT_ATOMS: atom_id res chain seq x y z
N MET A 1 4.25 -13.73 17.55
CA MET A 1 3.83 -12.91 18.75
C MET A 1 2.34 -12.60 18.62
N ARG A 2 1.62 -12.45 19.75
CA ARG A 2 0.23 -11.99 19.75
C ARG A 2 0.18 -10.49 19.46
N ARG A 3 -0.86 -10.03 18.79
CA ARG A 3 -1.03 -8.60 18.44
C ARG A 3 -1.00 -7.68 19.66
N GLN A 4 -1.59 -8.10 20.77
CA GLN A 4 -1.57 -7.33 22.03
C GLN A 4 -0.14 -7.15 22.58
N GLU A 5 0.67 -8.20 22.57
CA GLU A 5 2.07 -8.14 23.02
C GLU A 5 2.90 -7.17 22.18
N ILE A 6 2.67 -7.14 20.86
CA ILE A 6 3.33 -6.19 19.96
C ILE A 6 2.91 -4.76 20.32
N SER A 7 1.59 -4.52 20.42
CA SER A 7 1.03 -3.20 20.73
C SER A 7 1.57 -2.67 22.06
N ASP A 8 1.56 -3.48 23.10
CA ASP A 8 2.06 -3.11 24.44
C ASP A 8 3.55 -2.78 24.43
N ALA A 9 4.34 -3.49 23.62
CA ALA A 9 5.77 -3.30 23.52
C ALA A 9 6.18 -2.03 22.77
N VAL A 10 5.38 -1.59 21.77
CA VAL A 10 5.74 -0.46 20.89
C VAL A 10 5.02 0.85 21.23
N SER A 11 3.84 0.78 21.86
CA SER A 11 3.04 1.97 22.18
C SER A 11 3.77 2.99 23.06
N PRO A 12 4.54 2.57 24.10
CA PRO A 12 5.31 3.51 24.92
C PRO A 12 6.44 4.22 24.15
N LEU A 13 6.83 3.67 22.99
CA LEU A 13 7.86 4.21 22.12
C LEU A 13 7.30 5.19 21.07
N GLY A 14 6.00 5.50 21.08
CA GLY A 14 5.37 6.32 20.05
C GLY A 14 5.04 5.57 18.76
N TRP A 15 5.07 4.23 18.75
CA TRP A 15 4.70 3.40 17.60
C TRP A 15 3.29 2.82 17.77
N ARG A 16 2.65 2.49 16.66
CA ARG A 16 1.31 1.86 16.65
C ARG A 16 1.31 0.65 15.73
N LEU A 17 0.67 -0.42 16.18
CA LEU A 17 0.39 -1.59 15.36
C LEU A 17 -0.85 -1.30 14.49
N VAL A 18 -0.66 -1.23 13.19
CA VAL A 18 -1.73 -1.03 12.20
C VAL A 18 -1.52 -2.02 11.07
N LEU A 19 -2.54 -2.77 10.73
CA LEU A 19 -2.56 -3.69 9.57
C LEU A 19 -1.33 -4.60 9.47
N GLY A 20 -0.94 -5.22 10.61
CA GLY A 20 0.18 -6.17 10.64
C GLY A 20 1.57 -5.57 10.48
N ALA A 21 1.72 -4.26 10.62
CA ALA A 21 3.00 -3.56 10.67
C ALA A 21 3.02 -2.56 11.84
N VAL A 22 4.18 -2.12 12.27
CA VAL A 22 4.29 -1.05 13.26
C VAL A 22 4.72 0.24 12.58
N TYR A 23 4.00 1.32 12.91
CA TYR A 23 4.16 2.65 12.33
C TYR A 23 4.45 3.69 13.39
N THR A 24 5.17 4.72 13.00
CA THR A 24 5.40 5.95 13.77
C THR A 24 5.58 7.13 12.83
N GLU A 25 5.43 8.35 13.35
CA GLU A 25 5.87 9.55 12.67
C GLU A 25 6.91 10.32 13.49
N VAL A 26 7.69 11.13 12.81
CA VAL A 26 8.55 12.16 13.41
C VAL A 26 8.20 13.47 12.74
N LEU A 27 7.71 14.44 13.51
CA LEU A 27 7.44 15.77 13.01
C LEU A 27 8.76 16.52 12.77
N THR A 28 8.81 17.23 11.66
CA THR A 28 10.00 17.99 11.25
C THR A 28 9.60 19.39 10.77
N PRO A 29 10.42 20.42 11.00
CA PRO A 29 10.09 21.79 10.57
C PRO A 29 10.17 21.98 9.06
N ASP A 30 10.95 21.16 8.36
CA ASP A 30 11.18 21.24 6.92
C ASP A 30 11.74 19.93 6.34
N LEU A 31 11.88 19.90 5.02
CA LEU A 31 12.41 18.73 4.31
C LEU A 31 13.87 18.42 4.67
N ALA A 32 14.71 19.41 5.00
CA ALA A 32 16.10 19.16 5.38
C ALA A 32 16.17 18.40 6.71
N ALA A 33 15.34 18.77 7.68
CA ALA A 33 15.19 18.04 8.92
C ALA A 33 14.61 16.64 8.70
N ALA A 34 13.64 16.48 7.78
CA ALA A 34 13.11 15.16 7.40
C ALA A 34 14.19 14.26 6.82
N VAL A 35 15.07 14.78 5.95
CA VAL A 35 16.23 14.05 5.42
C VAL A 35 17.20 13.65 6.53
N ALA A 36 17.46 14.54 7.50
CA ALA A 36 18.32 14.23 8.64
C ALA A 36 17.75 13.07 9.49
N VAL A 37 16.44 13.09 9.76
CA VAL A 37 15.73 11.99 10.44
C VAL A 37 15.85 10.69 9.64
N ALA A 38 15.59 10.74 8.32
CA ALA A 38 15.70 9.56 7.46
C ALA A 38 17.11 8.98 7.44
N THR A 39 18.14 9.82 7.48
CA THR A 39 19.55 9.38 7.55
C THR A 39 19.82 8.60 8.83
N VAL A 40 19.36 9.09 9.99
CA VAL A 40 19.46 8.37 11.25
C VAL A 40 18.78 7.00 11.18
N VAL A 41 17.58 6.97 10.62
CA VAL A 41 16.81 5.72 10.46
C VAL A 41 17.56 4.73 9.56
N ALA A 42 18.12 5.22 8.45
CA ALA A 42 18.89 4.37 7.53
C ALA A 42 20.15 3.79 8.18
N GLU A 43 20.87 4.57 9.00
CA GLU A 43 22.04 4.11 9.75
C GLU A 43 21.69 3.01 10.78
N VAL A 44 20.52 3.12 11.43
CA VAL A 44 20.09 2.17 12.46
C VAL A 44 19.43 0.92 11.90
N ALA A 45 18.59 1.10 10.88
CA ALA A 45 17.69 0.05 10.37
C ALA A 45 18.15 -0.56 9.04
N GLY A 46 19.01 0.13 8.29
CA GLY A 46 19.37 -0.32 6.95
C GLY A 46 18.13 -0.52 6.07
N PRO A 47 18.05 -1.63 5.31
CA PRO A 47 16.93 -1.89 4.40
C PRO A 47 15.64 -2.37 5.08
N GLN A 48 15.61 -2.47 6.40
CA GLN A 48 14.48 -3.05 7.14
C GLN A 48 13.37 -2.04 7.44
N ALA A 49 13.68 -0.73 7.41
CA ALA A 49 12.70 0.32 7.58
C ALA A 49 12.22 0.82 6.21
N GLN A 50 10.91 0.97 6.08
CA GLN A 50 10.29 1.73 5.00
C GLN A 50 9.86 3.09 5.54
N GLY A 51 9.97 4.14 4.72
CA GLY A 51 9.59 5.48 5.16
C GLY A 51 9.14 6.37 4.02
N HIS A 52 8.25 7.29 4.35
CA HIS A 52 7.81 8.36 3.48
C HIS A 52 8.24 9.70 4.08
N LEU A 53 8.98 10.48 3.29
CA LEU A 53 9.39 11.83 3.65
C LEU A 53 8.36 12.81 3.11
N ASN A 54 7.84 13.64 4.00
CA ASN A 54 7.00 14.77 3.68
C ASN A 54 7.71 16.06 4.13
N LEU A 55 7.15 17.21 3.78
CA LEU A 55 7.75 18.52 4.13
C LEU A 55 7.83 18.76 5.64
N ASP A 56 6.90 18.20 6.41
CA ASP A 56 6.70 18.43 7.83
C ASP A 56 6.83 17.19 8.71
N ARG A 57 7.12 16.02 8.12
CA ARG A 57 7.22 14.75 8.85
C ARG A 57 7.91 13.64 8.07
N VAL A 58 8.39 12.66 8.80
CA VAL A 58 8.80 11.35 8.29
C VAL A 58 7.86 10.30 8.88
N VAL A 59 7.16 9.55 8.04
CA VAL A 59 6.36 8.39 8.47
C VAL A 59 7.17 7.13 8.23
N MET A 60 7.29 6.28 9.25
CA MET A 60 8.09 5.05 9.19
C MET A 60 7.23 3.83 9.43
N ARG A 61 7.61 2.73 8.79
CA ARG A 61 6.97 1.43 8.89
C ARG A 61 8.02 0.34 9.06
N LEU A 62 7.77 -0.58 10.01
CA LEU A 62 8.56 -1.80 10.19
C LEU A 62 7.64 -3.03 10.07
N ARG A 63 8.07 -3.99 9.29
CA ARG A 63 7.44 -5.31 9.16
C ARG A 63 8.43 -6.27 8.53
N SER A 64 8.67 -7.38 9.17
CA SER A 64 9.36 -8.53 8.58
C SER A 64 8.45 -9.32 7.63
N ALA A 65 9.00 -10.22 6.81
CA ALA A 65 8.22 -11.01 5.84
C ALA A 65 7.06 -11.79 6.49
N ASP A 66 7.30 -12.32 7.70
CA ASP A 66 6.31 -13.10 8.46
C ASP A 66 5.46 -12.26 9.42
N GLY A 67 5.38 -10.95 9.20
CA GLY A 67 4.69 -10.00 10.09
C GLY A 67 5.64 -9.34 11.09
N VAL A 68 5.08 -8.72 12.14
CA VAL A 68 5.90 -8.06 13.18
C VAL A 68 6.49 -9.10 14.13
N THR A 69 7.80 -9.05 14.29
CA THR A 69 8.60 -9.96 15.10
C THR A 69 9.26 -9.24 16.29
N ALA A 70 9.91 -9.98 17.18
CA ALA A 70 10.72 -9.41 18.25
C ALA A 70 11.89 -8.54 17.72
N HIS A 71 12.38 -8.87 16.52
CA HIS A 71 13.40 -8.08 15.83
C HIS A 71 12.89 -6.69 15.45
N ASP A 72 11.68 -6.59 14.88
CA ASP A 72 11.06 -5.31 14.53
C ASP A 72 10.82 -4.42 15.76
N ILE A 73 10.41 -5.03 16.89
CA ILE A 73 10.26 -4.32 18.17
C ILE A 73 11.61 -3.79 18.70
N ALA A 74 12.66 -4.62 18.63
CA ALA A 74 14.00 -4.19 19.02
C ALA A 74 14.52 -3.06 18.12
N LEU A 75 14.21 -3.14 16.83
CA LEU A 75 14.56 -2.11 15.86
C LEU A 75 13.80 -0.80 16.13
N ALA A 76 12.49 -0.86 16.41
CA ALA A 76 11.70 0.32 16.80
C ALA A 76 12.31 1.03 18.02
N ARG A 77 12.74 0.27 19.04
CA ARG A 77 13.43 0.83 20.22
C ARG A 77 14.74 1.52 19.87
N ARG A 78 15.57 0.89 19.03
CA ARG A 78 16.85 1.46 18.59
C ARG A 78 16.65 2.75 17.78
N ILE A 79 15.68 2.76 16.87
CA ILE A 79 15.34 3.96 16.08
C ILE A 79 14.89 5.08 17.01
N SER A 80 13.94 4.82 17.92
CA SER A 80 13.43 5.84 18.85
C SER A 80 14.53 6.39 19.75
N ALA A 81 15.44 5.56 20.24
CA ALA A 81 16.57 6.00 21.05
C ALA A 81 17.56 6.88 20.26
N ALA A 82 17.95 6.45 19.06
CA ALA A 82 18.87 7.20 18.20
C ALA A 82 18.30 8.56 17.75
N LEU A 83 16.99 8.65 17.54
CA LEU A 83 16.31 9.91 17.23
C LEU A 83 16.25 10.81 18.47
N ALA A 84 15.96 10.27 19.67
CA ALA A 84 15.93 11.03 20.91
C ALA A 84 17.29 11.64 21.25
N GLU A 85 18.41 10.96 21.01
CA GLU A 85 19.77 11.50 21.15
C GLU A 85 20.03 12.72 20.25
N ARG A 86 19.26 12.90 19.19
CA ARG A 86 19.33 14.03 18.25
C ARG A 86 18.19 15.05 18.42
N GLY A 87 17.45 14.94 19.53
CA GLY A 87 16.35 15.86 19.85
C GLY A 87 15.08 15.65 19.03
N ALA A 88 14.94 14.53 18.32
CA ALA A 88 13.74 14.15 17.58
C ALA A 88 12.97 13.05 18.33
N ALA A 89 11.64 13.05 18.23
CA ALA A 89 10.80 12.09 18.94
C ALA A 89 9.88 11.36 17.97
N THR A 90 9.77 10.05 18.17
CA THR A 90 8.74 9.22 17.55
C THR A 90 7.39 9.48 18.20
N ALA A 91 6.34 9.61 17.39
CA ALA A 91 4.98 9.89 17.83
C ALA A 91 3.98 8.94 17.17
N PRO A 92 2.83 8.68 17.82
CA PRO A 92 1.83 7.75 17.27
C PRO A 92 1.21 8.23 15.96
N GLY A 93 1.25 9.55 15.68
CA GLY A 93 0.54 10.15 14.57
C GLY A 93 -0.99 9.99 14.67
N ASP A 94 -1.71 10.82 13.95
CA ASP A 94 -3.16 10.66 13.81
C ASP A 94 -3.46 9.99 12.46
N VAL A 95 -3.71 10.78 11.42
CA VAL A 95 -4.03 10.28 10.08
C VAL A 95 -2.81 9.67 9.36
N SER A 96 -1.61 10.14 9.69
CA SER A 96 -0.37 9.73 9.02
C SER A 96 -0.02 8.25 9.18
N VAL A 97 -0.51 7.61 10.23
CA VAL A 97 -0.27 6.17 10.48
C VAL A 97 -1.50 5.30 10.24
N GLN A 98 -2.60 5.85 9.71
CA GLN A 98 -3.71 5.02 9.26
C GLN A 98 -3.33 4.22 8.01
N ALA A 99 -3.96 3.06 7.81
CA ALA A 99 -3.89 2.29 6.58
C ALA A 99 -5.30 2.15 5.97
N ILE A 100 -5.36 2.17 4.66
CA ILE A 100 -6.59 1.91 3.90
C ILE A 100 -6.36 0.66 3.08
N GLU A 101 -7.34 -0.24 3.09
CA GLU A 101 -7.41 -1.39 2.19
C GLU A 101 -8.67 -1.29 1.35
N VAL A 102 -8.61 -1.81 0.14
CA VAL A 102 -9.78 -1.98 -0.74
C VAL A 102 -10.09 -3.48 -0.81
N ALA A 103 -11.29 -3.84 -0.40
CA ALA A 103 -11.79 -5.20 -0.55
C ALA A 103 -12.46 -5.36 -1.91
N ILE A 104 -12.10 -6.41 -2.63
CA ILE A 104 -12.74 -6.82 -3.89
C ILE A 104 -13.47 -8.13 -3.61
N ASP A 105 -14.79 -8.06 -3.63
CA ASP A 105 -15.64 -9.23 -3.49
C ASP A 105 -15.62 -10.04 -4.77
N ALA A 106 -15.34 -11.35 -4.71
CA ALA A 106 -15.28 -12.23 -5.86
C ALA A 106 -15.79 -13.64 -5.57
N ILE A 107 -16.41 -14.27 -6.56
CA ILE A 107 -16.80 -15.69 -6.56
C ILE A 107 -15.56 -16.55 -6.84
N ASP A 108 -14.75 -16.15 -7.83
CA ASP A 108 -13.53 -16.85 -8.25
C ASP A 108 -12.31 -15.92 -8.08
N ILE A 109 -11.80 -15.82 -6.84
CA ILE A 109 -10.64 -15.00 -6.51
C ILE A 109 -9.43 -15.33 -7.42
N PRO A 110 -9.08 -16.61 -7.68
CA PRO A 110 -8.02 -16.94 -8.63
C PRO A 110 -8.22 -16.38 -10.05
N ALA A 111 -9.45 -16.25 -10.51
CA ALA A 111 -9.74 -15.71 -11.85
C ALA A 111 -9.60 -14.19 -11.92
N VAL A 112 -10.01 -13.45 -10.87
CA VAL A 112 -9.99 -11.98 -10.89
C VAL A 112 -8.65 -11.39 -10.45
N ARG A 113 -7.95 -12.02 -9.52
CA ARG A 113 -6.73 -11.51 -8.90
C ARG A 113 -5.59 -11.18 -9.88
N PRO A 114 -5.28 -11.99 -10.92
CA PRO A 114 -4.26 -11.66 -11.92
C PRO A 114 -4.54 -10.36 -12.68
N PHE A 115 -5.81 -10.09 -13.00
CA PHE A 115 -6.22 -8.84 -13.62
C PHE A 115 -5.91 -7.64 -12.71
N TRP A 116 -6.31 -7.70 -11.43
CA TRP A 116 -6.05 -6.61 -10.48
C TRP A 116 -4.55 -6.38 -10.26
N LYS A 117 -3.76 -7.44 -10.21
CA LYS A 117 -2.30 -7.35 -10.15
C LYS A 117 -1.71 -6.63 -11.37
N ALA A 118 -2.19 -6.96 -12.57
CA ALA A 118 -1.72 -6.38 -13.82
C ALA A 118 -2.14 -4.93 -13.99
N VAL A 119 -3.43 -4.60 -13.76
CA VAL A 119 -3.97 -3.25 -14.01
C VAL A 119 -3.42 -2.22 -13.03
N THR A 120 -3.16 -2.60 -11.77
CA THR A 120 -2.57 -1.70 -10.76
C THR A 120 -1.05 -1.65 -10.82
N GLY A 121 -0.40 -2.71 -11.33
CA GLY A 121 1.05 -2.90 -11.24
C GLY A 121 1.50 -3.31 -9.83
N TYR A 122 0.59 -3.81 -9.00
CA TYR A 122 0.88 -4.26 -7.65
C TYR A 122 1.60 -5.60 -7.64
N VAL A 123 2.20 -5.90 -6.50
CA VAL A 123 2.89 -7.16 -6.24
C VAL A 123 2.17 -7.95 -5.15
N ASP A 124 2.46 -9.24 -5.06
CA ASP A 124 1.93 -10.08 -3.98
C ASP A 124 2.41 -9.57 -2.63
N GLU A 125 1.49 -9.48 -1.66
CA GLU A 125 1.87 -9.19 -0.29
C GLU A 125 2.77 -10.32 0.24
N ALA A 126 3.87 -9.95 0.90
CA ALA A 126 4.75 -10.93 1.54
C ALA A 126 4.01 -11.64 2.69
N GLY A 127 4.06 -12.94 2.70
CA GLY A 127 3.38 -13.80 3.67
C GLY A 127 3.18 -15.20 3.10
N PRO A 128 2.39 -16.06 3.76
CA PRO A 128 2.01 -17.35 3.21
C PRO A 128 1.37 -17.16 1.84
N SER A 129 1.98 -17.77 0.82
CA SER A 129 1.53 -17.63 -0.57
C SER A 129 0.34 -18.55 -0.84
N ASP A 130 -0.84 -18.11 -0.50
CA ASP A 130 -2.04 -18.60 -1.14
C ASP A 130 -2.56 -17.55 -2.13
N LEU A 131 -3.34 -17.98 -3.09
CA LEU A 131 -3.94 -17.09 -4.11
C LEU A 131 -4.98 -16.12 -3.53
N SER A 132 -5.29 -16.24 -2.24
CA SER A 132 -6.17 -15.33 -1.48
C SER A 132 -5.41 -14.17 -0.83
N GLY A 133 -4.07 -14.15 -0.90
CA GLY A 133 -3.22 -13.09 -0.36
C GLY A 133 -3.48 -11.74 -1.00
N GLY A 134 -3.24 -10.67 -0.25
CA GLY A 134 -3.38 -9.29 -0.70
C GLY A 134 -2.41 -8.91 -1.83
N LEU A 135 -2.71 -7.82 -2.50
CA LEU A 135 -1.83 -7.13 -3.43
C LEU A 135 -1.42 -5.80 -2.82
N VAL A 136 -0.15 -5.45 -2.92
CA VAL A 136 0.40 -4.22 -2.35
C VAL A 136 1.14 -3.40 -3.39
N ASP A 137 1.03 -2.09 -3.28
CA ASP A 137 1.83 -1.15 -4.07
C ASP A 137 3.31 -1.34 -3.73
N PRO A 138 4.18 -1.70 -4.69
CA PRO A 138 5.62 -1.83 -4.44
C PRO A 138 6.28 -0.52 -3.99
N ALA A 139 5.68 0.64 -4.31
CA ALA A 139 6.11 1.94 -3.83
C ALA A 139 5.53 2.32 -2.46
N GLY A 140 4.57 1.54 -1.93
CA GLY A 140 3.96 1.73 -0.63
C GLY A 140 3.11 2.99 -0.49
N ARG A 141 2.56 3.54 -1.59
CA ARG A 141 1.78 4.79 -1.61
C ARG A 141 0.27 4.55 -1.67
N GLY A 142 -0.14 3.51 -2.40
CA GLY A 142 -1.53 3.16 -2.60
C GLY A 142 -2.07 2.21 -1.52
N PRO A 143 -3.43 2.10 -1.41
CA PRO A 143 -4.06 1.14 -0.52
C PRO A 143 -3.75 -0.29 -0.97
N ALA A 144 -3.62 -1.21 -0.02
CA ALA A 144 -3.56 -2.62 -0.36
C ALA A 144 -4.93 -3.10 -0.91
N LEU A 145 -4.87 -4.06 -1.83
CA LEU A 145 -6.07 -4.76 -2.31
C LEU A 145 -6.11 -6.14 -1.65
N TRP A 146 -7.26 -6.53 -1.15
CA TRP A 146 -7.49 -7.88 -0.70
C TRP A 146 -8.79 -8.43 -1.29
N PHE A 147 -8.96 -9.74 -1.32
CA PHE A 147 -10.07 -10.38 -1.99
C PHE A 147 -10.95 -11.09 -0.97
N GLN A 148 -12.24 -10.82 -1.04
CA GLN A 148 -13.21 -11.45 -0.16
C GLN A 148 -14.06 -12.45 -0.95
N GLN A 149 -14.13 -13.68 -0.45
CA GLN A 149 -14.96 -14.71 -1.06
C GLN A 149 -16.44 -14.36 -0.94
N MET A 150 -17.13 -14.39 -2.07
CA MET A 150 -18.59 -14.32 -2.16
C MET A 150 -19.19 -15.71 -2.34
N ASP A 151 -20.44 -15.84 -1.99
CA ASP A 151 -21.26 -17.06 -2.13
C ASP A 151 -22.21 -17.00 -3.32
N VAL A 152 -22.64 -15.81 -3.75
CA VAL A 152 -23.55 -15.60 -4.89
C VAL A 152 -23.10 -14.42 -5.75
N PRO A 153 -23.25 -14.50 -7.09
CA PRO A 153 -22.93 -13.40 -7.99
C PRO A 153 -23.83 -12.18 -7.74
N ARG A 154 -23.26 -10.98 -7.89
CA ARG A 154 -24.04 -9.72 -7.89
C ARG A 154 -24.27 -9.23 -9.31
N PRO A 155 -25.51 -9.09 -9.79
CA PRO A 155 -25.78 -8.59 -11.14
C PRO A 155 -25.69 -7.07 -11.27
N GLN A 156 -25.46 -6.36 -10.15
CA GLN A 156 -25.45 -4.90 -10.12
C GLN A 156 -24.06 -4.38 -10.41
N ARG A 157 -23.98 -3.31 -11.22
CA ARG A 157 -22.76 -2.52 -11.39
C ARG A 157 -22.31 -1.93 -10.06
N ASN A 158 -21.00 -1.96 -9.78
CA ASN A 158 -20.42 -1.27 -8.63
C ASN A 158 -20.65 0.24 -8.73
N ARG A 159 -20.85 0.89 -7.59
CA ARG A 159 -20.99 2.36 -7.49
C ARG A 159 -19.64 3.06 -7.30
N ILE A 160 -18.60 2.30 -6.97
CA ILE A 160 -17.23 2.76 -6.82
C ILE A 160 -16.40 1.96 -7.81
N HIS A 161 -15.49 2.63 -8.49
CA HIS A 161 -14.45 2.04 -9.31
C HIS A 161 -13.12 2.71 -8.94
N LEU A 162 -12.03 2.11 -9.32
CA LEU A 162 -10.70 2.67 -9.12
C LEU A 162 -10.26 3.35 -10.42
N ASP A 163 -9.60 4.51 -10.28
CA ASP A 163 -8.88 5.15 -11.36
C ASP A 163 -7.38 4.93 -11.14
N VAL A 164 -6.72 4.29 -12.09
CA VAL A 164 -5.29 4.05 -12.09
C VAL A 164 -4.64 5.01 -13.06
N ASP A 165 -4.17 6.15 -12.56
CA ASP A 165 -3.46 7.13 -13.36
C ASP A 165 -2.03 6.66 -13.64
N VAL A 166 -1.68 6.56 -14.92
CA VAL A 166 -0.38 6.11 -15.39
C VAL A 166 0.28 7.14 -16.31
N PRO A 167 1.62 7.13 -16.46
CA PRO A 167 2.28 7.85 -17.54
C PRO A 167 1.66 7.48 -18.88
N HIS A 168 1.39 8.47 -19.73
CA HIS A 168 0.66 8.28 -20.99
C HIS A 168 1.34 7.27 -21.95
N ASP A 169 2.66 7.20 -21.92
CA ASP A 169 3.47 6.27 -22.70
C ASP A 169 3.44 4.82 -22.14
N GLN A 170 2.89 4.61 -20.96
CA GLN A 170 2.73 3.29 -20.34
C GLN A 170 1.29 2.77 -20.41
N ALA A 171 0.32 3.58 -20.81
CA ALA A 171 -1.09 3.20 -20.78
C ALA A 171 -1.39 1.98 -21.65
N ALA A 172 -0.89 1.96 -22.89
CA ALA A 172 -1.11 0.84 -23.82
C ALA A 172 -0.58 -0.49 -23.25
N ALA A 173 0.65 -0.50 -22.74
CA ALA A 173 1.25 -1.70 -22.14
C ALA A 173 0.50 -2.16 -20.87
N ARG A 174 0.00 -1.21 -20.07
CA ARG A 174 -0.80 -1.51 -18.87
C ARG A 174 -2.13 -2.16 -19.23
N ILE A 175 -2.83 -1.62 -20.25
CA ILE A 175 -4.08 -2.17 -20.75
C ILE A 175 -3.86 -3.57 -21.33
N GLU A 176 -2.84 -3.75 -22.18
CA GLU A 176 -2.49 -5.06 -22.75
C GLU A 176 -2.22 -6.11 -21.66
N ALA A 177 -1.44 -5.77 -20.65
CA ALA A 177 -1.17 -6.66 -19.52
C ALA A 177 -2.44 -7.04 -18.73
N ALA A 178 -3.34 -6.07 -18.52
CA ALA A 178 -4.61 -6.31 -17.84
C ALA A 178 -5.53 -7.24 -18.65
N LEU A 179 -5.62 -7.04 -19.97
CA LEU A 179 -6.40 -7.90 -20.87
C LEU A 179 -5.82 -9.31 -20.94
N ALA A 180 -4.49 -9.44 -21.04
CA ALA A 180 -3.80 -10.74 -21.03
C ALA A 180 -4.00 -11.50 -19.71
N ALA A 181 -4.25 -10.78 -18.62
CA ALA A 181 -4.52 -11.33 -17.28
C ALA A 181 -6.02 -11.65 -17.03
N GLY A 182 -6.84 -11.69 -18.09
CA GLY A 182 -8.25 -12.06 -18.03
C GLY A 182 -9.23 -10.89 -17.91
N GLY A 183 -8.76 -9.66 -18.07
CA GLY A 183 -9.60 -8.48 -18.10
C GLY A 183 -10.37 -8.31 -19.40
N VAL A 184 -11.39 -7.48 -19.39
CA VAL A 184 -12.22 -7.11 -20.53
C VAL A 184 -12.21 -5.60 -20.72
N LEU A 185 -11.99 -5.12 -21.95
CA LEU A 185 -12.16 -3.71 -22.29
C LEU A 185 -13.65 -3.41 -22.49
N LEU A 186 -14.21 -2.60 -21.61
CA LEU A 186 -15.62 -2.20 -21.66
C LEU A 186 -15.84 -0.96 -22.51
N SER A 187 -14.91 0.00 -22.46
CA SER A 187 -15.03 1.24 -23.21
C SER A 187 -13.68 1.92 -23.43
N GLU A 188 -13.49 2.45 -24.64
CA GLU A 188 -12.39 3.34 -25.02
C GLU A 188 -12.91 4.70 -25.55
N ARG A 189 -14.19 5.00 -25.34
CA ARG A 189 -14.84 6.19 -25.92
C ARG A 189 -14.21 7.51 -25.46
N ALA A 190 -13.57 7.50 -24.30
CA ALA A 190 -12.89 8.65 -23.73
C ALA A 190 -11.37 8.60 -23.90
N ALA A 191 -10.86 7.67 -24.69
CA ALA A 191 -9.43 7.61 -24.97
C ALA A 191 -8.96 8.89 -25.70
N PRO A 192 -7.76 9.40 -25.40
CA PRO A 192 -6.74 8.85 -24.51
C PRO A 192 -6.85 9.30 -23.04
N ALA A 193 -7.93 9.97 -22.64
CA ALA A 193 -8.12 10.40 -21.26
C ALA A 193 -8.25 9.21 -20.31
N PHE A 194 -9.08 8.22 -20.66
CA PHE A 194 -9.19 6.97 -19.92
C PHE A 194 -9.82 5.83 -20.75
N TRP A 195 -9.56 4.61 -20.30
CA TRP A 195 -10.18 3.38 -20.78
C TRP A 195 -10.84 2.67 -19.61
N VAL A 196 -12.04 2.15 -19.81
CA VAL A 196 -12.76 1.37 -18.79
C VAL A 196 -12.53 -0.11 -19.04
N LEU A 197 -11.97 -0.79 -18.06
CA LEU A 197 -11.76 -2.23 -18.06
C LEU A 197 -12.59 -2.86 -16.93
N ALA A 198 -12.80 -4.17 -17.02
CA ALA A 198 -13.38 -4.96 -15.94
C ALA A 198 -12.61 -6.26 -15.76
N ASP A 199 -12.68 -6.82 -14.56
CA ASP A 199 -12.26 -8.20 -14.31
C ASP A 199 -13.29 -9.21 -14.85
N ALA A 200 -13.02 -10.50 -14.70
CA ALA A 200 -13.88 -11.58 -15.18
C ALA A 200 -15.28 -11.61 -14.54
N GLU A 201 -15.47 -10.93 -13.41
CA GLU A 201 -16.74 -10.85 -12.68
C GLU A 201 -17.44 -9.48 -12.85
N GLY A 202 -16.86 -8.58 -13.65
CA GLY A 202 -17.44 -7.28 -13.98
C GLY A 202 -17.11 -6.15 -12.99
N ASN A 203 -16.11 -6.30 -12.13
CA ASN A 203 -15.62 -5.20 -11.31
C ASN A 203 -14.81 -4.24 -12.17
N GLU A 204 -15.22 -2.96 -12.21
CA GLU A 204 -14.67 -1.98 -13.12
C GLU A 204 -13.46 -1.22 -12.54
N VAL A 205 -12.53 -0.87 -13.43
CA VAL A 205 -11.38 0.00 -13.18
C VAL A 205 -11.10 0.84 -14.41
N CYS A 206 -10.68 2.09 -14.23
CA CYS A 206 -10.21 2.92 -15.33
C CYS A 206 -8.68 2.97 -15.35
N VAL A 207 -8.07 2.82 -16.52
CA VAL A 207 -6.69 3.23 -16.76
C VAL A 207 -6.74 4.64 -17.32
N CYS A 208 -6.13 5.59 -16.63
CA CYS A 208 -6.25 7.01 -16.89
C CYS A 208 -4.92 7.64 -17.30
N THR A 209 -5.00 8.69 -18.14
CA THR A 209 -3.84 9.55 -18.45
C THR A 209 -4.23 11.03 -18.38
N TRP A 210 -3.25 11.91 -18.44
CA TRP A 210 -3.49 13.35 -18.53
C TRP A 210 -4.01 13.80 -19.91
N GLN A 211 -3.84 13.01 -20.96
CA GLN A 211 -4.17 13.37 -22.33
C GLN A 211 -5.68 13.53 -22.54
N GLY A 212 -6.09 14.48 -23.37
CA GLY A 212 -7.50 14.70 -23.71
C GLY A 212 -8.37 15.22 -22.56
N ARG A 213 -7.75 15.83 -21.54
CA ARG A 213 -8.46 16.41 -20.38
C ARG A 213 -8.44 17.96 -20.37
N ASP A 214 -7.90 18.61 -21.41
CA ASP A 214 -7.88 20.08 -21.58
C ASP A 214 -9.16 20.61 -22.20
#